data_9940fc2a7e9e260ebb17964e0bf4ee44
#
_entry.id   9940fc2a7e9e260ebb17964e0bf4ee44
#
_cell.length_a   1.000
_cell.length_b   1.000
_cell.length_c   1.000
_cell.angle_alpha   90.00
_cell.angle_beta   90.00
_cell.angle_gamma   90.00
#
_symmetry.space_group_name_H-M   'P 1'
#
loop_
_entity.id
_entity.type
_entity.pdbx_description
1 polymer ?
#
loop_
_entity_poly.entity_id
_entity_poly.type
_entity_poly.pdbx_seq_one_letter_code
_entity_poly.pdbx_strand_id
1 'polypeptide(L)'
;NIKAALLGMKDSVFYDSIGLNNDNRSSAVDLSYLITGASEYALIRELSTTPEASFRIGKREVISSTTNRLIKDEDWDIELQKTGLTTAAGYCMVMQAHVDGKNVAFIFLDSPNKYARANDAEKLRSYLSRESVVASN
;
A
#
# COMPACT_ATOMS: atom_id res chain seq x y z
N ASN A 1 4.76 -18.05 3.35
CA ASN A 1 4.08 -18.65 2.18
C ASN A 1 2.76 -19.36 2.53
N ILE A 2 2.60 -19.95 3.73
CA ILE A 2 1.34 -20.60 4.15
C ILE A 2 0.18 -19.58 4.11
N LYS A 3 0.34 -18.40 4.69
CA LYS A 3 -0.69 -17.35 4.66
C LYS A 3 -0.98 -16.87 3.25
N ALA A 4 0.04 -16.75 2.39
CA ALA A 4 -0.14 -16.40 0.98
C ALA A 4 -1.03 -17.42 0.27
N ALA A 5 -0.76 -18.72 0.44
CA ALA A 5 -1.59 -19.77 -0.13
C ALA A 5 -3.04 -19.73 0.39
N LEU A 6 -3.25 -19.48 1.70
CA LEU A 6 -4.59 -19.33 2.29
C LEU A 6 -5.36 -18.13 1.74
N LEU A 7 -4.67 -17.06 1.32
CA LEU A 7 -5.26 -15.89 0.67
C LEU A 7 -5.48 -16.09 -0.83
N GLY A 8 -5.05 -17.22 -1.40
CA GLY A 8 -5.20 -17.52 -2.83
C GLY A 8 -4.13 -16.87 -3.72
N MET A 9 -3.01 -16.43 -3.14
CA MET A 9 -1.88 -15.79 -3.84
C MET A 9 -1.05 -16.85 -4.58
N LYS A 10 -1.42 -17.14 -5.81
CA LYS A 10 -0.84 -18.25 -6.62
C LYS A 10 0.49 -17.91 -7.28
N ASP A 11 0.71 -16.63 -7.54
CA ASP A 11 1.90 -16.12 -8.24
C ASP A 11 2.91 -15.47 -7.27
N SER A 12 2.78 -15.76 -5.97
CA SER A 12 3.60 -15.17 -4.93
C SER A 12 4.49 -16.20 -4.22
N VAL A 13 5.73 -15.81 -3.99
CA VAL A 13 6.67 -16.54 -3.16
C VAL A 13 7.49 -15.56 -2.34
N PHE A 14 7.65 -15.85 -1.05
CA PHE A 14 8.39 -15.01 -0.10
C PHE A 14 9.48 -15.82 0.59
N TYR A 15 10.71 -15.33 0.54
CA TYR A 15 11.90 -15.92 1.15
C TYR A 15 12.29 -15.24 2.46
N ASP A 16 11.79 -14.02 2.68
CA ASP A 16 11.93 -13.30 3.95
C ASP A 16 10.63 -12.55 4.32
N SER A 17 10.58 -12.06 5.56
CA SER A 17 9.43 -11.31 6.10
C SER A 17 9.59 -9.78 6.01
N ILE A 18 10.76 -9.29 5.57
CA ILE A 18 11.09 -7.85 5.56
C ILE A 18 11.19 -7.27 4.15
N GLY A 19 11.13 -8.12 3.11
CA GLY A 19 11.09 -7.70 1.71
C GLY A 19 12.45 -7.30 1.14
N LEU A 20 13.56 -7.81 1.68
CA LEU A 20 14.92 -7.50 1.21
C LEU A 20 15.53 -8.59 0.33
N ASN A 21 14.96 -9.79 0.33
CA ASN A 21 15.42 -10.86 -0.55
C ASN A 21 14.94 -10.60 -1.98
N ASN A 22 15.86 -10.59 -2.95
CA ASN A 22 15.56 -10.34 -4.36
C ASN A 22 14.72 -11.44 -5.03
N ASP A 23 14.61 -12.61 -4.40
CA ASP A 23 13.79 -13.71 -4.89
C ASP A 23 12.32 -13.60 -4.47
N ASN A 24 11.97 -12.66 -3.60
CA ASN A 24 10.58 -12.34 -3.28
C ASN A 24 9.85 -11.90 -4.55
N ARG A 25 8.73 -12.53 -4.84
CA ARG A 25 7.88 -12.23 -6.01
C ARG A 25 6.41 -12.21 -5.63
N SER A 26 5.69 -11.32 -6.28
CA SER A 26 4.24 -11.26 -6.23
C SER A 26 3.68 -10.62 -7.49
N SER A 27 2.40 -10.85 -7.76
CA SER A 27 1.65 -10.15 -8.80
C SER A 27 0.78 -9.06 -8.18
N ALA A 28 0.33 -8.10 -9.00
CA ALA A 28 -0.60 -7.07 -8.54
C ALA A 28 -1.93 -7.68 -8.05
N VAL A 29 -2.39 -8.76 -8.69
CA VAL A 29 -3.59 -9.50 -8.28
C VAL A 29 -3.39 -10.13 -6.91
N ASP A 30 -2.29 -10.83 -6.68
CA ASP A 30 -1.99 -11.44 -5.39
C ASP A 30 -1.85 -10.40 -4.28
N LEU A 31 -1.21 -9.26 -4.58
CA LEU A 31 -1.10 -8.17 -3.61
C LEU A 31 -2.46 -7.54 -3.27
N SER A 32 -3.45 -7.59 -4.17
CA SER A 32 -4.82 -7.17 -3.84
C SER A 32 -5.46 -8.10 -2.82
N TYR A 33 -5.24 -9.41 -2.90
CA TYR A 33 -5.68 -10.35 -1.87
C TYR A 33 -4.95 -10.14 -0.54
N LEU A 34 -3.65 -9.86 -0.61
CA LEU A 34 -2.86 -9.60 0.58
C LEU A 34 -3.35 -8.36 1.33
N ILE A 35 -3.56 -7.24 0.63
CA ILE A 35 -3.98 -5.99 1.26
C ILE A 35 -5.40 -6.10 1.84
N THR A 36 -6.31 -6.78 1.15
CA THR A 36 -7.66 -7.06 1.64
C THR A 36 -7.60 -7.91 2.92
N GLY A 37 -6.83 -8.98 2.93
CA GLY A 37 -6.66 -9.79 4.14
C GLY A 37 -5.92 -9.06 5.28
N ALA A 38 -5.02 -8.12 4.96
CA ALA A 38 -4.32 -7.32 5.96
C ALA A 38 -5.21 -6.25 6.58
N SER A 39 -6.20 -5.74 5.84
CA SER A 39 -7.12 -4.72 6.32
C SER A 39 -8.08 -5.22 7.43
N GLU A 40 -8.19 -6.54 7.61
CA GLU A 40 -8.93 -7.11 8.73
C GLU A 40 -8.26 -6.86 10.10
N TYR A 41 -6.96 -6.52 10.12
CA TYR A 41 -6.18 -6.33 11.34
C TYR A 41 -6.08 -4.85 11.71
N ALA A 42 -6.79 -4.44 12.77
CA ALA A 42 -6.82 -3.04 13.23
C ALA A 42 -5.42 -2.45 13.47
N LEU A 43 -4.52 -3.23 14.08
CA LEU A 43 -3.14 -2.78 14.33
C LEU A 43 -2.37 -2.48 13.04
N ILE A 44 -2.58 -3.28 11.97
CA ILE A 44 -1.92 -3.05 10.68
C ILE A 44 -2.45 -1.76 10.06
N ARG A 45 -3.75 -1.53 10.10
CA ARG A 45 -4.36 -0.28 9.62
C ARG A 45 -3.78 0.93 10.35
N GLU A 46 -3.84 0.92 11.68
CA GLU A 46 -3.33 2.00 12.53
C GLU A 46 -1.86 2.32 12.25
N LEU A 47 -0.98 1.32 12.32
CA LEU A 47 0.46 1.54 12.14
C LEU A 47 0.82 1.96 10.71
N SER A 48 0.12 1.45 9.70
CA SER A 48 0.41 1.75 8.30
C SER A 48 -0.07 3.13 7.87
N THR A 49 -1.06 3.71 8.55
CA THR A 49 -1.62 5.03 8.25
C THR A 49 -1.13 6.12 9.19
N THR A 50 -0.35 5.80 10.21
CA THR A 50 0.28 6.77 11.11
C THR A 50 1.24 7.67 10.33
N PRO A 51 1.02 9.01 10.27
CA PRO A 51 1.84 9.90 9.46
C PRO A 51 3.25 10.09 10.02
N GLU A 52 3.38 10.05 11.35
CA GLU A 52 4.65 10.20 12.05
C GLU A 52 4.59 9.50 13.40
N ALA A 53 5.68 8.85 13.80
CA ALA A 53 5.84 8.25 15.11
C ALA A 53 7.22 8.54 15.69
N SER A 54 7.31 8.81 16.99
CA SER A 54 8.56 8.88 17.71
C SER A 54 8.74 7.66 18.59
N PHE A 55 9.96 7.14 18.63
CA PHE A 55 10.32 6.01 19.48
C PHE A 55 11.77 6.12 19.94
N ARG A 56 12.07 5.47 21.05
CA ARG A 56 13.40 5.54 21.66
C ARG A 56 14.19 4.28 21.39
N ILE A 57 15.42 4.43 20.86
CA ILE A 57 16.40 3.37 20.71
C ILE A 57 17.55 3.66 21.69
N GLY A 58 17.58 2.94 22.82
CA GLY A 58 18.52 3.20 23.90
C GLY A 58 18.31 4.64 24.46
N LYS A 59 19.33 5.51 24.31
CA LYS A 59 19.28 6.90 24.75
C LYS A 59 18.85 7.88 23.65
N ARG A 60 18.65 7.41 22.41
CA ARG A 60 18.36 8.25 21.26
C ARG A 60 16.86 8.21 20.94
N GLU A 61 16.25 9.38 20.77
CA GLU A 61 14.93 9.52 20.17
C GLU A 61 15.04 9.48 18.64
N VAL A 62 14.17 8.72 18.00
CA VAL A 62 14.09 8.59 16.54
C VAL A 62 12.68 8.92 16.10
N ILE A 63 12.57 9.85 15.17
CA ILE A 63 11.31 10.20 14.52
C ILE A 63 11.27 9.51 13.16
N SER A 64 10.19 8.79 12.89
CA SER A 64 9.92 8.15 11.61
C SER A 64 8.65 8.74 11.01
N SER A 65 8.77 9.25 9.78
CA SER A 65 7.63 9.78 9.03
C SER A 65 7.28 8.84 7.88
N THR A 66 5.99 8.80 7.53
CA THR A 66 5.52 8.03 6.37
C THR A 66 6.20 8.48 5.08
N THR A 67 6.51 7.52 4.22
CA THR A 67 7.05 7.79 2.87
C THR A 67 5.95 7.93 1.80
N ASN A 68 4.69 7.70 2.18
CA ASN A 68 3.53 7.94 1.34
C ASN A 68 2.92 9.31 1.65
N ARG A 69 3.11 10.29 0.77
CA ARG A 69 2.60 11.66 0.97
C ARG A 69 1.08 11.74 1.06
N LEU A 70 0.35 10.77 0.46
CA LEU A 70 -1.10 10.74 0.44
C LEU A 70 -1.71 10.52 1.84
N ILE A 71 -0.94 9.99 2.80
CA ILE A 71 -1.38 9.85 4.20
C ILE A 71 -1.63 11.21 4.88
N LYS A 72 -0.98 12.26 4.39
CA LYS A 72 -1.11 13.63 4.93
C LYS A 72 -2.09 14.49 4.13
N ASP A 73 -2.72 13.91 3.14
CA ASP A 73 -3.66 14.57 2.25
C ASP A 73 -5.09 14.29 2.74
N GLU A 74 -5.79 15.33 3.17
CA GLU A 74 -7.15 15.26 3.75
C GLU A 74 -8.21 14.78 2.75
N ASP A 75 -7.91 14.84 1.46
CA ASP A 75 -8.79 14.33 0.42
C ASP A 75 -8.77 12.79 0.31
N TRP A 76 -7.85 12.12 1.01
CA TRP A 76 -7.71 10.67 0.97
C TRP A 76 -8.18 9.99 2.26
N ASP A 77 -9.11 9.06 2.12
CA ASP A 77 -9.51 8.12 3.18
C ASP A 77 -8.78 6.79 3.01
N ILE A 78 -7.53 6.76 3.46
CA ILE A 78 -6.64 5.59 3.34
C ILE A 78 -6.78 4.71 4.58
N GLU A 79 -7.25 3.49 4.38
CA GLU A 79 -7.42 2.49 5.43
C GLU A 79 -6.13 1.74 5.76
N LEU A 80 -5.30 1.48 4.74
CA LEU A 80 -4.07 0.72 4.87
C LEU A 80 -3.11 1.05 3.73
N GLN A 81 -1.81 1.08 4.01
CA GLN A 81 -0.81 1.23 2.96
C GLN A 81 0.54 0.62 3.34
N LYS A 82 1.34 0.27 2.34
CA LYS A 82 2.76 -0.05 2.51
C LYS A 82 3.53 0.35 1.26
N THR A 83 4.58 1.12 1.46
CA THR A 83 5.55 1.43 0.40
C THR A 83 6.72 0.46 0.43
N GLY A 84 7.36 0.24 -0.71
CA GLY A 84 8.56 -0.56 -0.85
C GLY A 84 9.54 0.09 -1.82
N LEU A 85 10.82 -0.17 -1.61
CA LEU A 85 11.89 0.19 -2.53
C LEU A 85 13.06 -0.77 -2.36
N THR A 86 13.40 -1.45 -3.44
CA THR A 86 14.69 -2.12 -3.62
C THR A 86 15.21 -1.81 -5.01
N THR A 87 16.49 -2.02 -5.27
CA THR A 87 17.06 -1.85 -6.61
C THR A 87 16.41 -2.78 -7.63
N ALA A 88 16.01 -3.98 -7.21
CA ALA A 88 15.38 -4.97 -8.09
C ALA A 88 13.90 -4.70 -8.35
N ALA A 89 13.15 -4.16 -7.37
CA ALA A 89 11.70 -3.99 -7.45
C ALA A 89 11.27 -2.58 -7.86
N GLY A 90 12.17 -1.59 -7.87
CA GLY A 90 11.81 -0.20 -8.07
C GLY A 90 10.94 0.37 -6.93
N TYR A 91 10.26 1.47 -7.18
CA TYR A 91 9.34 2.07 -6.20
C TYR A 91 7.98 1.39 -6.25
N CYS A 92 7.62 0.69 -5.18
CA CYS A 92 6.34 -0.01 -5.06
C CYS A 92 5.45 0.64 -4.00
N MET A 93 4.14 0.51 -4.17
CA MET A 93 3.14 0.88 -3.17
C MET A 93 1.91 -0.02 -3.32
N VAL A 94 1.43 -0.54 -2.20
CA VAL A 94 0.09 -1.09 -2.07
C VAL A 94 -0.70 -0.20 -1.12
N MET A 95 -1.96 0.06 -1.44
CA MET A 95 -2.80 0.95 -0.65
C MET A 95 -4.27 0.54 -0.81
N GLN A 96 -5.02 0.53 0.29
CA GLN A 96 -6.47 0.42 0.29
C GLN A 96 -7.06 1.74 0.78
N ALA A 97 -7.99 2.28 0.02
CA ALA A 97 -8.65 3.53 0.33
C ALA A 97 -10.12 3.51 -0.08
N HIS A 98 -10.92 4.35 0.56
CA HIS A 98 -12.31 4.58 0.15
C HIS A 98 -12.35 5.62 -0.97
N VAL A 99 -13.02 5.27 -2.07
CA VAL A 99 -13.30 6.17 -3.20
C VAL A 99 -14.78 6.08 -3.50
N ASP A 100 -15.50 7.18 -3.32
CA ASP A 100 -16.96 7.26 -3.52
C ASP A 100 -17.74 6.12 -2.82
N GLY A 101 -17.36 5.84 -1.55
CA GLY A 101 -17.98 4.83 -0.72
C GLY A 101 -17.60 3.38 -1.05
N LYS A 102 -16.66 3.16 -1.95
CA LYS A 102 -16.15 1.84 -2.32
C LYS A 102 -14.73 1.64 -1.80
N ASN A 103 -14.43 0.45 -1.29
CA ASN A 103 -13.07 0.04 -0.99
C ASN A 103 -12.31 -0.27 -2.28
N VAL A 104 -11.23 0.45 -2.52
CA VAL A 104 -10.38 0.28 -3.71
C VAL A 104 -8.97 -0.07 -3.30
N ALA A 105 -8.43 -1.14 -3.87
CA ALA A 105 -7.02 -1.50 -3.73
C ALA A 105 -6.21 -0.88 -4.88
N PHE A 106 -5.21 -0.08 -4.52
CA PHE A 106 -4.25 0.52 -5.43
C PHE A 106 -2.92 -0.22 -5.32
N ILE A 107 -2.43 -0.79 -6.41
CA ILE A 107 -1.17 -1.52 -6.45
C ILE A 107 -0.28 -0.92 -7.54
N PHE A 108 0.88 -0.42 -7.14
CA PHE A 108 1.88 0.15 -8.03
C PHE A 108 3.18 -0.63 -7.85
N LEU A 109 3.70 -1.18 -8.92
CA LEU A 109 4.95 -1.93 -8.96
C LEU A 109 5.89 -1.26 -9.95
N ASP A 110 7.18 -1.24 -9.60
CA ASP A 110 8.26 -0.71 -10.45
C ASP A 110 8.00 0.72 -10.96
N SER A 111 7.46 1.60 -10.12
CA SER A 111 7.31 3.01 -10.49
C SER A 111 8.68 3.68 -10.58
N PRO A 112 8.88 4.65 -11.50
CA PRO A 112 10.19 5.27 -11.73
C PRO A 112 10.71 6.10 -10.54
N ASN A 113 9.82 6.57 -9.67
CA ASN A 113 10.18 7.30 -8.45
C ASN A 113 9.02 7.33 -7.46
N LYS A 114 9.31 7.81 -6.23
CA LYS A 114 8.31 7.89 -5.15
C LYS A 114 7.13 8.81 -5.45
N TYR A 115 7.30 9.80 -6.33
CA TYR A 115 6.23 10.74 -6.69
C TYR A 115 5.30 10.16 -7.75
N ALA A 116 5.84 9.38 -8.69
CA ALA A 116 5.07 8.76 -9.77
C ALA A 116 3.92 7.91 -9.21
N ARG A 117 4.20 7.01 -8.26
CA ARG A 117 3.17 6.14 -7.66
C ARG A 117 2.04 6.92 -6.96
N ALA A 118 2.37 8.05 -6.31
CA ALA A 118 1.37 8.89 -5.68
C ALA A 118 0.54 9.67 -6.73
N ASN A 119 1.18 10.22 -7.76
CA ASN A 119 0.50 10.91 -8.86
C ASN A 119 -0.41 9.95 -9.65
N ASP A 120 0.02 8.70 -9.83
CA ASP A 120 -0.79 7.71 -10.53
C ASP A 120 -2.00 7.27 -9.67
N ALA A 121 -1.85 7.21 -8.34
CA ALA A 121 -2.97 7.00 -7.44
C ALA A 121 -4.02 8.12 -7.55
N GLU A 122 -3.59 9.39 -7.60
CA GLU A 122 -4.48 10.55 -7.78
C GLU A 122 -5.24 10.51 -9.12
N LYS A 123 -4.55 10.15 -10.21
CA LYS A 123 -5.18 9.99 -11.53
C LYS A 123 -6.23 8.90 -11.52
N LEU A 124 -5.89 7.73 -10.95
CA LEU A 124 -6.83 6.61 -10.86
C LEU A 124 -8.04 6.93 -9.98
N ARG A 125 -7.82 7.58 -8.84
CA ARG A 125 -8.91 8.05 -7.99
C ARG A 125 -9.84 8.98 -8.76
N SER A 126 -9.29 9.98 -9.46
CA SER A 126 -10.07 10.92 -10.27
C SER A 126 -10.84 10.24 -11.40
N TYR A 127 -10.27 9.21 -12.00
CA TYR A 127 -10.94 8.41 -13.04
C TYR A 127 -12.13 7.64 -12.45
N LEU A 128 -11.92 6.94 -11.33
CA LEU A 128 -12.96 6.16 -10.66
C LEU A 128 -14.13 7.02 -10.18
N SER A 129 -13.86 8.22 -9.65
CA SER A 129 -14.90 9.16 -9.23
C SER A 129 -15.75 9.66 -10.40
N ARG A 130 -15.17 9.86 -11.58
CA ARG A 130 -15.92 10.24 -12.79
C ARG A 130 -16.81 9.13 -13.30
N GLU A 131 -16.34 7.88 -13.30
CA GLU A 131 -17.16 6.73 -13.71
C GLU A 131 -18.35 6.51 -12.78
N SER A 132 -18.20 6.74 -11.48
CA SER A 132 -19.28 6.64 -10.51
C SER A 132 -20.41 7.63 -10.80
N VAL A 133 -20.09 8.84 -11.24
CA VAL A 133 -21.08 9.86 -11.62
C VAL A 133 -21.83 9.48 -12.90
N VAL A 134 -21.13 8.92 -13.90
CA VAL A 134 -21.75 8.49 -15.17
C VAL A 134 -22.67 7.28 -14.97
N ALA A 135 -22.31 6.35 -14.10
CA ALA A 135 -23.13 5.16 -13.82
C ALA A 135 -24.38 5.45 -12.97
N SER A 136 -24.49 6.64 -12.36
CA SER A 136 -25.61 7.06 -11.49
C SER A 136 -26.67 7.89 -12.23
N ASN A 137 -26.46 8.20 -13.50
CA ASN A 137 -27.37 8.90 -14.42
C ASN A 137 -27.94 7.94 -15.46
#